data_c35d22879e82804ba0fa594979c755fe
#
_entry.id   c35d22879e82804ba0fa594979c755fe
#
_cell.length_a   1.000
_cell.length_b   1.000
_cell.length_c   1.000
_cell.angle_alpha   90.00
_cell.angle_beta   90.00
_cell.angle_gamma   90.00
#
_symmetry.space_group_name_H-M   'P 1'
#
loop_
_entity.id
_entity.type
_entity.pdbx_description
1 polymer ?
#
loop_
_entity_poly.entity_id
_entity_poly.type
_entity_poly.pdbx_seq_one_letter_code
_entity_poly.pdbx_strand_id
1 'polypeptide(L)'
;MDDTLSLVLFSGTDDKLGAAAVLAVGAAAMGRRVNVFLQYWAVEAFGKDSIRKDHGVAPEAGIEGASAMARFAERGQQHWADLFEQAKLVGEVGIHACALSMDLFEITKDDLDPIVDDVEGVAAFMAEATGPVVFI
;
A
#
# COMPACT_ATOMS: atom_id res chain seq x y z
N MET A 1 -11.58 12.24 19.51
CA MET A 1 -11.96 11.12 18.64
C MET A 1 -10.80 10.81 17.69
N ASP A 2 -10.46 9.55 17.56
CA ASP A 2 -9.35 9.15 16.72
C ASP A 2 -9.81 9.03 15.25
N ASP A 3 -9.19 9.80 14.39
CA ASP A 3 -9.47 9.80 12.95
C ASP A 3 -8.46 9.01 12.14
N THR A 4 -7.68 8.16 12.79
CA THR A 4 -6.69 7.34 12.11
C THR A 4 -7.38 6.38 11.14
N LEU A 5 -6.97 6.41 9.88
CA LEU A 5 -7.39 5.43 8.89
C LEU A 5 -6.32 4.35 8.81
N SER A 6 -6.71 3.09 9.03
CA SER A 6 -5.79 1.96 8.88
C SER A 6 -6.14 1.17 7.64
N LEU A 7 -5.14 0.97 6.78
CA LEU A 7 -5.28 0.23 5.53
C LEU A 7 -4.48 -1.06 5.64
N VAL A 8 -5.15 -2.21 5.52
CA VAL A 8 -4.48 -3.49 5.46
C VAL A 8 -4.42 -3.92 4.00
N LEU A 9 -3.23 -3.96 3.44
CA LEU A 9 -3.02 -4.31 2.04
C LEU A 9 -2.56 -5.75 1.94
N PHE A 10 -3.45 -6.61 1.48
CA PHE A 10 -3.18 -8.01 1.20
C PHE A 10 -2.77 -8.20 -0.25
N SER A 11 -3.45 -7.50 -1.15
CA SER A 11 -3.27 -7.63 -2.59
C SER A 11 -2.01 -6.91 -3.06
N GLY A 12 -1.34 -7.48 -4.05
CA GLY A 12 -0.16 -6.89 -4.66
C GLY A 12 -0.37 -6.40 -6.09
N THR A 13 -1.62 -6.35 -6.58
CA THR A 13 -1.88 -5.90 -7.96
C THR A 13 -1.93 -4.38 -8.05
N ASP A 14 -1.56 -3.84 -9.20
CA ASP A 14 -1.44 -2.39 -9.40
C ASP A 14 -2.75 -1.64 -9.22
N ASP A 15 -3.87 -2.24 -9.62
CA ASP A 15 -5.18 -1.61 -9.47
C ASP A 15 -5.60 -1.50 -8.00
N LYS A 16 -5.40 -2.55 -7.22
CA LYS A 16 -5.75 -2.53 -5.80
C LYS A 16 -4.81 -1.64 -4.99
N LEU A 17 -3.51 -1.71 -5.28
CA LEU A 17 -2.55 -0.82 -4.63
C LEU A 17 -2.81 0.65 -5.01
N GLY A 18 -3.25 0.89 -6.25
CA GLY A 18 -3.65 2.22 -6.70
C GLY A 18 -4.84 2.75 -5.90
N ALA A 19 -5.86 1.92 -5.70
CA ALA A 19 -7.03 2.31 -4.91
C ALA A 19 -6.64 2.63 -3.47
N ALA A 20 -5.76 1.81 -2.88
CA ALA A 20 -5.26 2.06 -1.53
C ALA A 20 -4.49 3.38 -1.44
N ALA A 21 -3.64 3.66 -2.43
CA ALA A 21 -2.85 4.89 -2.46
C ALA A 21 -3.75 6.14 -2.57
N VAL A 22 -4.81 6.06 -3.36
CA VAL A 22 -5.79 7.16 -3.48
C VAL A 22 -6.46 7.43 -2.13
N LEU A 23 -6.85 6.36 -1.41
CA LEU A 23 -7.42 6.52 -0.07
C LEU A 23 -6.42 7.17 0.89
N ALA A 24 -5.16 6.75 0.83
CA ALA A 24 -4.12 7.30 1.70
C ALA A 24 -3.90 8.80 1.43
N VAL A 25 -3.80 9.19 0.15
CA VAL A 25 -3.63 10.60 -0.22
C VAL A 25 -4.83 11.42 0.24
N GLY A 26 -6.04 10.94 0.00
CA GLY A 26 -7.26 11.65 0.38
C GLY A 26 -7.37 11.85 1.89
N ALA A 27 -7.11 10.80 2.66
CA ALA A 27 -7.16 10.88 4.12
C ALA A 27 -6.07 11.81 4.67
N ALA A 28 -4.85 11.69 4.16
CA ALA A 28 -3.73 12.55 4.57
C ALA A 28 -4.02 14.02 4.27
N ALA A 29 -4.59 14.30 3.09
CA ALA A 29 -4.96 15.67 2.70
C ALA A 29 -6.03 16.27 3.61
N MET A 30 -6.86 15.43 4.22
CA MET A 30 -7.87 15.85 5.18
C MET A 30 -7.34 15.98 6.61
N GLY A 31 -6.04 15.79 6.80
CA GLY A 31 -5.42 15.87 8.12
C GLY A 31 -5.56 14.60 8.96
N ARG A 32 -6.00 13.49 8.37
CA ARG A 32 -6.10 12.21 9.10
C ARG A 32 -4.76 11.48 9.08
N ARG A 33 -4.44 10.85 10.18
CA ARG A 33 -3.31 9.91 10.24
C ARG A 33 -3.68 8.67 9.44
N VAL A 34 -2.71 8.13 8.70
CA VAL A 34 -2.91 6.91 7.92
C VAL A 34 -1.85 5.89 8.34
N ASN A 35 -2.28 4.70 8.72
CA ASN A 35 -1.40 3.56 8.99
C ASN A 35 -1.65 2.49 7.94
N VAL A 36 -0.60 2.09 7.24
CA VAL A 36 -0.67 1.06 6.21
C VAL A 36 0.08 -0.17 6.69
N PHE A 37 -0.56 -1.32 6.62
CA PHE A 37 0.01 -2.61 7.01
C PHE A 37 0.08 -3.52 5.79
N LEU A 38 1.28 -3.90 5.40
CA LEU A 38 1.51 -4.73 4.21
C LEU A 38 1.56 -6.19 4.60
N GLN A 39 0.67 -7.00 4.02
CA GLN A 39 0.63 -8.44 4.21
C GLN A 39 0.83 -9.16 2.88
N TYR A 40 1.38 -10.36 2.94
CA TYR A 40 1.47 -11.30 1.81
C TYR A 40 1.95 -10.62 0.51
N TRP A 41 1.10 -10.57 -0.50
CA TRP A 41 1.47 -10.10 -1.85
C TRP A 41 1.87 -8.62 -1.87
N ALA A 42 1.30 -7.82 -0.99
CA ALA A 42 1.67 -6.41 -0.89
C ALA A 42 3.12 -6.25 -0.40
N VAL A 43 3.60 -7.13 0.49
CA VAL A 43 4.99 -7.10 0.93
C VAL A 43 5.94 -7.27 -0.25
N GLU A 44 5.66 -8.25 -1.12
CA GLU A 44 6.48 -8.47 -2.31
C GLU A 44 6.43 -7.28 -3.26
N ALA A 45 5.25 -6.68 -3.44
CA ALA A 45 5.09 -5.53 -4.33
C ALA A 45 5.90 -4.31 -3.87
N PHE A 46 6.11 -4.18 -2.57
CA PHE A 46 6.88 -3.08 -1.99
C PHE A 46 8.38 -3.37 -1.90
N GLY A 47 8.86 -4.43 -2.54
CA GLY A 47 10.28 -4.72 -2.62
C GLY A 47 11.02 -3.64 -3.42
N LYS A 48 12.25 -3.31 -3.03
CA LYS A 48 13.03 -2.25 -3.68
C LYS A 48 13.28 -2.53 -5.18
N ASP A 49 13.39 -3.81 -5.52
CA ASP A 49 13.66 -4.22 -6.90
C ASP A 49 12.38 -4.52 -7.69
N SER A 50 11.21 -4.48 -7.05
CA SER A 50 9.94 -4.83 -7.68
C SER A 50 8.91 -3.71 -7.68
N ILE A 51 9.06 -2.71 -6.84
CA ILE A 51 8.02 -1.70 -6.61
C ILE A 51 7.58 -0.97 -7.90
N ARG A 52 8.48 -0.82 -8.87
CA ARG A 52 8.18 -0.16 -10.15
C ARG A 52 7.86 -1.14 -11.28
N LYS A 53 7.86 -2.44 -11.01
CA LYS A 53 7.51 -3.43 -12.02
C LYS A 53 5.99 -3.50 -12.20
N ASP A 54 5.58 -4.15 -13.28
CA ASP A 54 4.17 -4.43 -13.54
C ASP A 54 3.71 -5.56 -12.62
N HIS A 55 2.72 -5.28 -11.77
CA HIS A 55 2.15 -6.26 -10.83
C HIS A 55 0.80 -6.79 -11.32
N GLY A 56 0.41 -6.46 -12.55
CA GLY A 56 -0.84 -6.92 -13.11
C GLY A 56 -2.07 -6.28 -12.47
N VAL A 57 -3.21 -6.89 -12.76
CA VAL A 57 -4.51 -6.43 -12.28
C VAL A 57 -5.24 -7.57 -11.60
N ALA A 58 -6.17 -7.23 -10.72
CA ALA A 58 -7.00 -8.21 -10.02
C ALA A 58 -7.90 -8.96 -11.02
N PRO A 59 -8.28 -10.22 -10.71
CA PRO A 59 -9.11 -11.02 -11.62
C PRO A 59 -10.43 -10.37 -12.02
N GLU A 60 -11.02 -9.58 -11.14
CA GLU A 60 -12.28 -8.88 -11.43
C GLU A 60 -12.15 -7.83 -12.52
N ALA A 61 -10.94 -7.39 -12.86
CA ALA A 61 -10.71 -6.45 -13.96
C ALA A 61 -10.93 -7.11 -15.34
N GLY A 62 -10.91 -8.43 -15.40
CA GLY A 62 -11.11 -9.18 -16.62
C GLY A 62 -9.97 -9.04 -17.62
N ILE A 63 -10.20 -9.54 -18.83
CA ILE A 63 -9.17 -9.54 -19.88
C ILE A 63 -8.83 -8.11 -20.37
N GLU A 64 -9.72 -7.15 -20.16
CA GLU A 64 -9.51 -5.75 -20.55
C GLU A 64 -8.74 -4.96 -19.49
N GLY A 65 -8.46 -5.56 -18.33
CA GLY A 65 -7.87 -4.84 -17.19
C GLY A 65 -6.53 -4.22 -17.49
N ALA A 66 -5.60 -4.97 -18.11
CA ALA A 66 -4.28 -4.46 -18.43
C ALA A 66 -4.35 -3.29 -19.41
N SER A 67 -5.22 -3.38 -20.44
CA SER A 67 -5.43 -2.29 -21.38
C SER A 67 -6.01 -1.04 -20.72
N ALA A 68 -6.92 -1.25 -19.78
CA ALA A 68 -7.51 -0.14 -19.03
C ALA A 68 -6.45 0.58 -18.19
N MET A 69 -5.59 -0.17 -17.50
CA MET A 69 -4.51 0.42 -16.70
C MET A 69 -3.54 1.23 -17.56
N ALA A 70 -3.22 0.72 -18.75
CA ALA A 70 -2.37 1.46 -19.70
C ALA A 70 -3.01 2.79 -20.11
N ARG A 71 -4.33 2.77 -20.38
CA ARG A 71 -5.06 4.00 -20.73
C ARG A 71 -5.08 5.00 -19.56
N PHE A 72 -5.22 4.52 -18.33
CA PHE A 72 -5.21 5.40 -17.17
C PHE A 72 -3.86 6.11 -17.02
N ALA A 73 -2.77 5.38 -17.22
CA ALA A 73 -1.43 5.96 -17.19
C ALA A 73 -1.26 7.03 -18.28
N GLU A 74 -1.75 6.76 -19.50
CA GLU A 74 -1.72 7.73 -20.60
C GLU A 74 -2.52 9.00 -20.27
N ARG A 75 -3.56 8.88 -19.46
CA ARG A 75 -4.39 9.99 -19.03
C ARG A 75 -3.83 10.72 -17.81
N GLY A 76 -2.64 10.35 -17.38
CA GLY A 76 -1.93 11.05 -16.33
C GLY A 76 -2.09 10.48 -14.93
N GLN A 77 -2.68 9.29 -14.78
CA GLN A 77 -2.75 8.68 -13.46
C GLN A 77 -1.35 8.31 -12.99
N GLN A 78 -1.00 8.74 -11.77
CA GLN A 78 0.29 8.47 -11.18
C GLN A 78 0.38 7.01 -10.71
N HIS A 79 1.61 6.47 -10.72
CA HIS A 79 1.88 5.16 -10.13
C HIS A 79 1.56 5.18 -8.64
N TRP A 80 1.06 4.07 -8.10
CA TRP A 80 0.65 3.99 -6.70
C TRP A 80 1.80 4.28 -5.73
N ALA A 81 3.03 3.92 -6.08
CA ALA A 81 4.18 4.23 -5.23
C ALA A 81 4.40 5.74 -5.09
N ASP A 82 4.23 6.49 -6.19
CA ASP A 82 4.33 7.94 -6.16
C ASP A 82 3.20 8.57 -5.34
N LEU A 83 2.01 7.99 -5.40
CA LEU A 83 0.89 8.46 -4.59
C LEU A 83 1.13 8.24 -3.10
N PHE A 84 1.71 7.10 -2.71
CA PHE A 84 2.08 6.88 -1.32
C PHE A 84 3.15 7.88 -0.86
N GLU A 85 4.14 8.15 -1.69
CA GLU A 85 5.15 9.17 -1.38
C GLU A 85 4.50 10.54 -1.21
N GLN A 86 3.56 10.89 -2.08
CA GLN A 86 2.81 12.13 -1.98
C GLN A 86 2.01 12.18 -0.68
N ALA A 87 1.36 11.08 -0.30
CA ALA A 87 0.62 11.02 0.96
C ALA A 87 1.52 11.32 2.16
N LYS A 88 2.74 10.77 2.16
CA LYS A 88 3.72 11.04 3.23
C LYS A 88 4.16 12.50 3.27
N LEU A 89 4.19 13.17 2.12
CA LEU A 89 4.56 14.59 2.06
C LEU A 89 3.45 15.51 2.57
N VAL A 90 2.19 15.14 2.38
CA VAL A 90 1.06 16.02 2.76
C VAL A 90 0.52 15.72 4.14
N GLY A 91 0.81 14.56 4.72
CA GLY A 91 0.26 14.20 6.01
C GLY A 91 1.10 13.18 6.75
N GLU A 92 0.54 12.64 7.84
CA GLU A 92 1.20 11.66 8.68
C GLU A 92 0.79 10.25 8.23
N VAL A 93 1.67 9.60 7.46
CA VAL A 93 1.43 8.28 6.88
C VAL A 93 2.57 7.35 7.27
N GLY A 94 2.23 6.25 7.97
CA GLY A 94 3.18 5.19 8.29
C GLY A 94 2.90 3.97 7.42
N ILE A 95 3.95 3.33 6.91
CA ILE A 95 3.84 2.09 6.12
C ILE A 95 4.69 1.03 6.81
N HIS A 96 4.04 -0.05 7.24
CA HIS A 96 4.64 -1.11 8.05
C HIS A 96 4.48 -2.45 7.36
N ALA A 97 5.55 -3.22 7.30
CA ALA A 97 5.50 -4.56 6.71
C ALA A 97 5.21 -5.60 7.79
N CYS A 98 4.33 -6.55 7.47
CA CYS A 98 3.97 -7.63 8.38
C CYS A 98 5.14 -8.58 8.59
N ALA A 99 5.59 -8.72 9.84
CA ALA A 99 6.71 -9.59 10.20
C ALA A 99 6.47 -11.05 9.77
N LEU A 100 5.26 -11.57 9.95
CA LEU A 100 4.92 -12.92 9.53
C LEU A 100 5.04 -13.10 8.02
N SER A 101 4.50 -12.16 7.24
CA SER A 101 4.57 -12.23 5.78
C SER A 101 6.01 -12.18 5.30
N MET A 102 6.83 -11.34 5.91
CA MET A 102 8.24 -11.25 5.56
C MET A 102 8.97 -12.57 5.81
N ASP A 103 8.67 -13.20 6.93
CA ASP A 103 9.25 -14.51 7.26
C ASP A 103 8.84 -15.57 6.25
N LEU A 104 7.56 -15.60 5.88
CA LEU A 104 7.04 -16.57 4.91
C LEU A 104 7.68 -16.44 3.53
N PHE A 105 7.96 -15.21 3.10
CA PHE A 105 8.58 -14.93 1.80
C PHE A 105 10.11 -14.86 1.87
N GLU A 106 10.68 -15.04 3.05
CA GLU A 106 12.12 -14.92 3.27
C GLU A 106 12.67 -13.56 2.82
N ILE A 107 11.91 -12.49 3.10
CA ILE A 107 12.26 -11.12 2.79
C ILE A 107 12.78 -10.43 4.04
N THR A 108 13.85 -9.66 3.90
CA THR A 108 14.39 -8.85 4.99
C THR A 108 14.04 -7.38 4.79
N LYS A 109 14.21 -6.57 5.84
CA LYS A 109 13.95 -5.12 5.76
C LYS A 109 14.75 -4.46 4.62
N ASP A 110 15.97 -4.93 4.38
CA ASP A 110 16.83 -4.37 3.33
C ASP A 110 16.32 -4.67 1.92
N ASP A 111 15.44 -5.65 1.76
CA ASP A 111 14.84 -5.98 0.48
C ASP A 111 13.66 -5.07 0.13
N LEU A 112 13.17 -4.29 1.08
CA LEU A 112 12.02 -3.42 0.89
C LEU A 112 12.43 -2.04 0.40
N ASP A 113 11.53 -1.39 -0.36
CA ASP A 113 11.73 -0.01 -0.77
C ASP A 113 11.76 0.88 0.48
N PRO A 114 12.58 1.96 0.48
CA PRO A 114 12.67 2.88 1.62
C PRO A 114 11.35 3.54 2.04
N ILE A 115 10.31 3.49 1.20
CA ILE A 115 9.00 4.02 1.56
C ILE A 115 8.37 3.25 2.73
N VAL A 116 8.80 2.00 2.95
CA VAL A 116 8.37 1.18 4.08
C VAL A 116 9.16 1.61 5.30
N ASP A 117 8.46 2.08 6.32
CA ASP A 117 9.09 2.67 7.50
C ASP A 117 9.73 1.63 8.41
N ASP A 118 9.01 0.53 8.66
CA ASP A 118 9.51 -0.51 9.55
C ASP A 118 8.78 -1.84 9.34
N VAL A 119 9.14 -2.82 10.14
CA VAL A 119 8.52 -4.13 10.21
C VAL A 119 7.85 -4.25 11.56
N GLU A 120 6.58 -4.68 11.59
CA GLU A 120 5.90 -4.89 12.87
C GLU A 120 5.02 -6.13 12.84
N GLY A 121 4.68 -6.63 14.02
CA GLY A 121 3.75 -7.75 14.16
C GLY A 121 2.30 -7.26 14.10
N VAL A 122 1.40 -8.19 13.82
CA VAL A 122 -0.03 -7.88 13.70
C VAL A 122 -0.60 -7.29 15.01
N ALA A 123 -0.12 -7.76 16.16
CA ALA A 123 -0.61 -7.25 17.45
C ALA A 123 -0.27 -5.76 17.62
N ALA A 124 0.94 -5.36 17.25
CA ALA A 124 1.34 -3.95 17.33
C ALA A 124 0.50 -3.09 16.40
N PHE A 125 0.28 -3.57 15.16
CA PHE A 125 -0.56 -2.85 14.22
C PHE A 125 -1.98 -2.69 14.76
N MET A 126 -2.58 -3.78 15.25
CA MET A 126 -3.95 -3.77 15.75
C MET A 126 -4.10 -2.85 16.99
N ALA A 127 -3.06 -2.74 17.79
CA ALA A 127 -3.10 -1.83 18.94
C ALA A 127 -3.18 -0.37 18.51
N GLU A 128 -2.64 -0.02 17.35
CA GLU A 128 -2.68 1.33 16.80
C GLU A 128 -3.88 1.58 15.89
N ALA A 129 -4.59 0.53 15.50
CA ALA A 129 -5.73 0.61 14.59
C ALA A 129 -7.00 0.99 15.35
N THR A 130 -7.04 2.21 15.85
CA THR A 130 -8.11 2.69 16.76
C THR A 130 -9.26 3.35 16.01
N GLY A 131 -9.10 3.66 14.73
CA GLY A 131 -10.15 4.19 13.85
C GLY A 131 -10.62 3.13 12.86
N PRO A 132 -11.20 3.57 11.72
CA PRO A 132 -11.62 2.63 10.68
C PRO A 132 -10.47 1.79 10.14
N VAL A 133 -10.76 0.53 9.84
CA VAL A 133 -9.81 -0.40 9.23
C VAL A 133 -10.39 -0.87 7.90
N VAL A 134 -9.64 -0.68 6.82
CA VAL A 134 -10.04 -1.10 5.48
C VAL A 134 -9.07 -2.17 4.98
N PHE A 135 -9.62 -3.29 4.53
CA PHE A 135 -8.85 -4.40 3.98
C PHE A 135 -8.94 -4.41 2.46
N ILE A 136 -7.79 -4.42 1.80
CA ILE A 136 -7.69 -4.34 0.33
C ILE A 136 -6.84 -5.48 -0.23
#